data_321e2aa848a961faf4fb6e5d9504e6c5
#
_entry.id   321e2aa848a961faf4fb6e5d9504e6c5
#
_cell.length_a   1.000
_cell.length_b   1.000
_cell.length_c   1.000
_cell.angle_alpha   90.00
_cell.angle_beta   90.00
_cell.angle_gamma   90.00
#
_symmetry.space_group_name_H-M   'P 1'
#
loop_
_entity.id
_entity.type
_entity.pdbx_description
1 polymer ?
#
loop_
_entity_poly.entity_id
_entity_poly.type
_entity_poly.pdbx_seq_one_letter_code
_entity_poly.pdbx_strand_id
1 'polypeptide(L)'
;MRVTLPRRLDRKVPRRGKESAFTMIEIALSIAVVAFAMVAILGVLPTGLQVQKDNREETIINADGAYLLEAIRSGHDRAGLLSNSVYFLRVNYKDGSSDVIVADDNEPLKLDGQRMVGLLSTPKSTQIAVGVSNVVIWMRALNSTAIDRDADARDVAFRYQTVLEIEPFLAHPPRLTNGLGTNDLYRIVNLQRSLYEVRMTMRWPLFNDVSTDAQRARVGTHRRTFRSQIAGSQLFYPTNVLGMERLVYFFQPSLY
;
A
#
# COMPACT_ATOMS: atom_id res chain seq x y z
N MET A 1 -106.30 13.77 7.86
CA MET A 1 -104.96 14.28 8.04
C MET A 1 -104.16 13.24 8.81
N ARG A 2 -103.39 12.36 8.19
CA ARG A 2 -102.57 11.31 8.86
C ARG A 2 -101.17 11.82 9.01
N VAL A 3 -100.72 12.02 10.23
CA VAL A 3 -99.34 12.39 10.52
C VAL A 3 -98.53 11.10 10.65
N THR A 4 -97.61 10.89 9.72
CA THR A 4 -96.64 9.81 9.74
C THR A 4 -95.43 10.22 10.55
N LEU A 5 -95.12 9.54 11.64
CA LEU A 5 -93.96 9.74 12.50
C LEU A 5 -92.68 9.16 11.77
N PRO A 6 -91.54 9.82 11.82
CA PRO A 6 -90.31 9.38 11.22
C PRO A 6 -89.69 8.20 12.00
N ARG A 7 -89.30 7.21 11.26
CA ARG A 7 -88.64 5.96 11.71
C ARG A 7 -87.28 6.29 12.32
N ARG A 8 -87.10 6.00 13.61
CA ARG A 8 -85.82 6.12 14.33
C ARG A 8 -84.77 5.19 13.66
N LEU A 9 -83.73 5.79 13.09
CA LEU A 9 -82.57 5.04 12.60
C LEU A 9 -81.77 4.54 13.81
N ASP A 10 -81.74 3.26 13.99
CA ASP A 10 -80.89 2.56 14.98
C ASP A 10 -79.44 2.73 14.55
N ARG A 11 -78.74 3.62 15.18
CA ARG A 11 -77.30 3.85 15.01
C ARG A 11 -76.56 2.72 15.72
N LYS A 12 -76.19 1.66 14.99
CA LYS A 12 -75.26 0.63 15.48
C LYS A 12 -73.94 1.30 15.88
N VAL A 13 -73.71 1.44 17.17
CA VAL A 13 -72.46 1.84 17.76
C VAL A 13 -71.43 0.72 17.43
N PRO A 14 -70.31 1.05 16.76
CA PRO A 14 -69.30 0.04 16.51
C PRO A 14 -68.75 -0.48 17.84
N ARG A 15 -68.83 -1.77 18.08
CA ARG A 15 -68.23 -2.43 19.22
C ARG A 15 -66.73 -2.14 19.15
N ARG A 16 -66.20 -1.32 20.06
CA ARG A 16 -64.77 -1.21 20.31
C ARG A 16 -64.25 -2.62 20.57
N GLY A 17 -63.47 -3.14 19.64
CA GLY A 17 -62.71 -4.38 19.84
C GLY A 17 -61.96 -4.28 21.16
N LYS A 18 -62.02 -5.29 22.00
CA LYS A 18 -61.20 -5.40 23.19
C LYS A 18 -59.72 -5.33 22.73
N GLU A 19 -59.08 -4.20 22.89
CA GLU A 19 -57.65 -4.11 22.75
C GLU A 19 -57.04 -4.99 23.84
N SER A 20 -56.49 -6.14 23.43
CA SER A 20 -55.80 -7.00 24.38
C SER A 20 -54.50 -6.27 24.80
N ALA A 21 -54.45 -5.84 26.05
CA ALA A 21 -53.21 -5.27 26.64
C ALA A 21 -52.16 -6.40 26.71
N PHE A 22 -50.92 -6.05 26.36
CA PHE A 22 -49.80 -6.98 26.47
C PHE A 22 -49.62 -7.48 27.90
N THR A 23 -49.33 -8.75 28.04
CA THR A 23 -49.06 -9.34 29.34
C THR A 23 -47.66 -8.95 29.82
N MET A 24 -47.45 -8.82 31.14
CA MET A 24 -46.15 -8.52 31.73
C MET A 24 -45.08 -9.49 31.28
N ILE A 25 -45.43 -10.76 31.09
CA ILE A 25 -44.48 -11.81 30.62
C ILE A 25 -44.07 -11.63 29.16
N GLU A 26 -44.99 -11.17 28.32
CA GLU A 26 -44.74 -10.90 26.91
C GLU A 26 -43.77 -9.73 26.73
N ILE A 27 -43.91 -8.68 27.55
CA ILE A 27 -42.97 -7.55 27.59
C ILE A 27 -41.61 -8.00 28.11
N ALA A 28 -41.56 -8.76 29.19
CA ALA A 28 -40.33 -9.29 29.76
C ALA A 28 -39.57 -10.19 28.76
N LEU A 29 -40.27 -11.05 28.05
CA LEU A 29 -39.69 -11.95 27.02
C LEU A 29 -39.14 -11.11 25.83
N SER A 30 -39.91 -10.12 25.39
CA SER A 30 -39.50 -9.24 24.29
C SER A 30 -38.22 -8.47 24.63
N ILE A 31 -38.13 -7.91 25.84
CA ILE A 31 -36.93 -7.21 26.31
C ILE A 31 -35.74 -8.17 26.43
N ALA A 32 -35.96 -9.40 26.93
CA ALA A 32 -34.89 -10.40 27.03
C ALA A 32 -34.33 -10.78 25.67
N VAL A 33 -35.16 -10.97 24.66
CA VAL A 33 -34.74 -11.29 23.29
C VAL A 33 -33.95 -10.11 22.67
N VAL A 34 -34.46 -8.88 22.85
CA VAL A 34 -33.77 -7.67 22.37
C VAL A 34 -32.42 -7.49 23.06
N ALA A 35 -32.36 -7.67 24.38
CA ALA A 35 -31.12 -7.57 25.13
C ALA A 35 -30.09 -8.61 24.65
N PHE A 36 -30.51 -9.86 24.46
CA PHE A 36 -29.63 -10.91 23.93
C PHE A 36 -29.13 -10.59 22.52
N ALA A 37 -30.01 -10.11 21.63
CA ALA A 37 -29.62 -9.71 20.29
C ALA A 37 -28.61 -8.55 20.30
N MET A 38 -28.80 -7.54 21.17
CA MET A 38 -27.86 -6.43 21.31
C MET A 38 -26.47 -6.90 21.78
N VAL A 39 -26.40 -7.78 22.77
CA VAL A 39 -25.14 -8.35 23.25
C VAL A 39 -24.41 -9.09 22.14
N ALA A 40 -25.12 -9.89 21.35
CA ALA A 40 -24.57 -10.61 20.22
C ALA A 40 -23.99 -9.65 19.16
N ILE A 41 -24.71 -8.59 18.80
CA ILE A 41 -24.25 -7.58 17.83
C ILE A 41 -23.02 -6.86 18.36
N LEU A 42 -23.04 -6.39 19.60
CA LEU A 42 -21.91 -5.68 20.21
C LEU A 42 -20.65 -6.58 20.31
N GLY A 43 -20.83 -7.88 20.50
CA GLY A 43 -19.73 -8.85 20.54
C GLY A 43 -19.06 -9.05 19.17
N VAL A 44 -19.82 -8.99 18.07
CA VAL A 44 -19.29 -9.24 16.70
C VAL A 44 -18.83 -7.96 16.00
N LEU A 45 -19.40 -6.82 16.34
CA LEU A 45 -19.13 -5.54 15.67
C LEU A 45 -17.63 -5.16 15.65
N PRO A 46 -16.85 -5.25 16.76
CA PRO A 46 -15.44 -4.91 16.74
C PRO A 46 -14.63 -5.77 15.77
N THR A 47 -14.91 -7.07 15.73
CA THR A 47 -14.26 -8.01 14.80
C THR A 47 -14.56 -7.67 13.35
N GLY A 48 -15.82 -7.34 13.05
CA GLY A 48 -16.23 -6.92 11.70
C GLY A 48 -15.52 -5.65 11.23
N LEU A 49 -15.39 -4.66 12.10
CA LEU A 49 -14.68 -3.42 11.79
C LEU A 49 -13.17 -3.66 11.57
N GLN A 50 -12.56 -4.54 12.38
CA GLN A 50 -11.15 -4.89 12.21
C GLN A 50 -10.90 -5.56 10.86
N VAL A 51 -11.72 -6.53 10.49
CA VAL A 51 -11.63 -7.21 9.18
C VAL A 51 -11.80 -6.23 8.01
N GLN A 52 -12.73 -5.27 8.12
CA GLN A 52 -12.90 -4.25 7.10
C GLN A 52 -11.66 -3.35 6.96
N LYS A 53 -11.05 -2.96 8.10
CA LYS A 53 -9.81 -2.19 8.11
C LYS A 53 -8.69 -2.97 7.44
N ASP A 54 -8.47 -4.22 7.84
CA ASP A 54 -7.40 -5.06 7.30
C ASP A 54 -7.57 -5.28 5.79
N ASN A 55 -8.79 -5.54 5.31
CA ASN A 55 -9.10 -5.68 3.89
C ASN A 55 -8.82 -4.40 3.11
N ARG A 56 -9.17 -3.23 3.68
CA ARG A 56 -8.89 -1.94 3.04
C ARG A 56 -7.38 -1.70 2.94
N GLU A 57 -6.64 -1.92 4.02
CA GLU A 57 -5.18 -1.79 4.04
C GLU A 57 -4.53 -2.71 2.99
N GLU A 58 -4.96 -3.96 2.92
CA GLU A 58 -4.43 -4.92 1.94
C GLU A 58 -4.77 -4.52 0.49
N THR A 59 -5.95 -3.97 0.25
CA THR A 59 -6.34 -3.47 -1.08
C THR A 59 -5.46 -2.31 -1.52
N ILE A 60 -5.18 -1.36 -0.61
CA ILE A 60 -4.28 -0.24 -0.88
C ILE A 60 -2.88 -0.74 -1.19
N ILE A 61 -2.33 -1.62 -0.35
CA ILE A 61 -0.98 -2.19 -0.56
C ILE A 61 -0.86 -2.91 -1.91
N ASN A 62 -1.90 -3.63 -2.33
CA ASN A 62 -1.91 -4.31 -3.62
C ASN A 62 -1.90 -3.33 -4.80
N ALA A 63 -2.73 -2.29 -4.72
CA ALA A 63 -2.81 -1.27 -5.76
C ALA A 63 -1.49 -0.47 -5.87
N ASP A 64 -0.97 -0.02 -4.73
CA ASP A 64 0.27 0.75 -4.67
C ASP A 64 1.49 -0.10 -5.08
N GLY A 65 1.51 -1.37 -4.68
CA GLY A 65 2.55 -2.32 -5.09
C GLY A 65 2.56 -2.56 -6.60
N ALA A 66 1.41 -2.73 -7.21
CA ALA A 66 1.30 -2.87 -8.66
C ALA A 66 1.76 -1.60 -9.39
N TYR A 67 1.38 -0.42 -8.88
CA TYR A 67 1.81 0.86 -9.43
C TYR A 67 3.33 1.04 -9.37
N LEU A 68 3.96 0.77 -8.22
CA LEU A 68 5.40 0.87 -8.04
C LEU A 68 6.16 -0.08 -8.98
N LEU A 69 5.71 -1.32 -9.11
CA LEU A 69 6.31 -2.27 -10.04
C LEU A 69 6.22 -1.81 -11.49
N GLU A 70 5.07 -1.25 -11.88
CA GLU A 70 4.89 -0.73 -13.24
C GLU A 70 5.74 0.54 -13.46
N ALA A 71 5.85 1.43 -12.47
CA ALA A 71 6.72 2.61 -12.55
C ALA A 71 8.19 2.21 -12.74
N ILE A 72 8.67 1.23 -11.97
CA ILE A 72 10.03 0.70 -12.12
C ILE A 72 10.23 0.06 -13.50
N ARG A 73 9.27 -0.75 -13.94
CA ARG A 73 9.33 -1.46 -15.23
C ARG A 73 9.32 -0.51 -16.42
N SER A 74 8.46 0.52 -16.38
CA SER A 74 8.34 1.50 -17.46
C SER A 74 9.41 2.60 -17.40
N GLY A 75 10.12 2.72 -16.28
CA GLY A 75 11.07 3.80 -16.04
C GLY A 75 10.41 5.17 -15.84
N HIS A 76 9.10 5.24 -15.66
CA HIS A 76 8.33 6.48 -15.57
C HIS A 76 7.29 6.47 -14.46
N ASP A 77 7.21 7.56 -13.72
CA ASP A 77 6.09 7.88 -12.82
C ASP A 77 4.98 8.58 -13.62
N ARG A 78 4.15 7.79 -14.31
CA ARG A 78 3.14 8.28 -15.26
C ARG A 78 2.12 9.24 -14.64
N ALA A 79 1.77 9.04 -13.39
CA ALA A 79 0.77 9.85 -12.71
C ALA A 79 1.39 10.93 -11.81
N GLY A 80 2.71 10.99 -11.68
CA GLY A 80 3.40 11.94 -10.79
C GLY A 80 3.08 11.74 -9.30
N LEU A 81 2.64 10.53 -8.92
CA LEU A 81 2.19 10.26 -7.57
C LEU A 81 3.34 10.06 -6.58
N LEU A 82 4.49 9.57 -7.05
CA LEU A 82 5.62 9.25 -6.18
C LEU A 82 6.24 10.49 -5.56
N SER A 83 6.32 11.59 -6.30
CA SER A 83 6.87 12.86 -5.82
C SER A 83 6.11 13.42 -4.61
N ASN A 84 4.81 13.11 -4.51
CA ASN A 84 3.94 13.60 -3.45
C ASN A 84 3.70 12.58 -2.33
N SER A 85 4.10 11.33 -2.53
CA SER A 85 3.80 10.25 -1.60
C SER A 85 5.01 9.82 -0.78
N VAL A 86 6.22 9.93 -1.34
CA VAL A 86 7.45 9.51 -0.67
C VAL A 86 8.01 10.66 0.16
N TYR A 87 8.26 10.42 1.43
CA TYR A 87 8.80 11.41 2.37
C TYR A 87 10.14 10.99 3.00
N PHE A 88 10.54 9.73 2.79
CA PHE A 88 11.83 9.21 3.23
C PHE A 88 12.38 8.23 2.21
N LEU A 89 13.66 8.33 1.90
CA LEU A 89 14.37 7.39 1.06
C LEU A 89 15.74 7.09 1.67
N ARG A 90 16.09 5.82 1.75
CA ARG A 90 17.39 5.36 2.20
C ARG A 90 17.95 4.32 1.23
N VAL A 91 19.15 4.56 0.77
CA VAL A 91 19.92 3.60 -0.01
C VAL A 91 20.91 2.93 0.94
N ASN A 92 20.80 1.63 1.13
CA ASN A 92 21.71 0.84 1.94
C ASN A 92 22.78 0.21 1.07
N TYR A 93 24.02 0.30 1.52
CA TYR A 93 25.16 -0.32 0.84
C TYR A 93 25.62 -1.59 1.54
N LYS A 94 26.42 -2.42 0.83
CA LYS A 94 26.92 -3.70 1.34
C LYS A 94 27.94 -3.58 2.46
N ASP A 95 28.65 -2.46 2.50
CA ASP A 95 29.61 -2.12 3.56
C ASP A 95 28.93 -1.71 4.89
N GLY A 96 27.61 -1.67 4.93
CA GLY A 96 26.83 -1.24 6.07
C GLY A 96 26.59 0.26 6.14
N SER A 97 27.16 1.05 5.23
CA SER A 97 26.85 2.47 5.10
C SER A 97 25.45 2.68 4.50
N SER A 98 24.89 3.84 4.71
CA SER A 98 23.62 4.22 4.11
C SER A 98 23.56 5.70 3.81
N ASP A 99 22.93 6.02 2.68
CA ASP A 99 22.59 7.38 2.31
C ASP A 99 21.13 7.61 2.59
N VAL A 100 20.84 8.66 3.34
CA VAL A 100 19.48 8.99 3.78
C VAL A 100 19.05 10.32 3.20
N ILE A 101 17.88 10.34 2.60
CA ILE A 101 17.21 11.54 2.11
C ILE A 101 15.88 11.63 2.87
N VAL A 102 15.73 12.68 3.66
CA VAL A 102 14.53 12.93 4.49
C VAL A 102 13.94 14.27 4.08
N ALA A 103 12.63 14.33 4.00
CA ALA A 103 11.92 15.58 3.88
C ALA A 103 11.69 16.19 5.28
N ASP A 104 11.65 17.50 5.34
CA ASP A 104 11.30 18.21 6.58
C ASP A 104 9.82 17.98 6.92
N ASP A 105 9.51 17.83 8.21
CA ASP A 105 8.15 17.81 8.79
C ASP A 105 7.11 16.93 8.06
N ASN A 106 7.48 15.69 7.72
CA ASN A 106 6.59 14.76 7.01
C ASN A 106 6.09 15.27 5.64
N GLU A 107 6.70 16.28 5.08
CA GLU A 107 6.42 16.70 3.71
C GLU A 107 6.96 15.68 2.70
N PRO A 108 6.39 15.61 1.49
CA PRO A 108 6.96 14.82 0.42
C PRO A 108 8.37 15.27 0.06
N LEU A 109 9.21 14.31 -0.30
CA LEU A 109 10.50 14.64 -0.90
C LEU A 109 10.26 15.45 -2.18
N LYS A 110 10.77 16.67 -2.26
CA LYS A 110 10.66 17.56 -3.43
C LYS A 110 11.51 17.04 -4.60
N LEU A 111 11.40 15.76 -4.90
CA LEU A 111 12.05 15.08 -6.00
C LEU A 111 11.05 14.86 -7.14
N ASP A 112 11.49 15.11 -8.36
CA ASP A 112 10.75 14.73 -9.55
C ASP A 112 10.50 13.21 -9.56
N GLY A 113 9.27 12.80 -9.94
CA GLY A 113 8.88 11.40 -9.98
C GLY A 113 9.80 10.53 -10.83
N GLN A 114 10.35 11.09 -11.91
CA GLN A 114 11.34 10.42 -12.74
C GLN A 114 12.63 10.08 -11.97
N ARG A 115 13.17 11.04 -11.24
CA ARG A 115 14.36 10.83 -10.40
C ARG A 115 14.07 9.81 -9.29
N MET A 116 12.86 9.86 -8.72
CA MET A 116 12.42 8.90 -7.73
C MET A 116 12.44 7.47 -8.30
N VAL A 117 11.83 7.25 -9.46
CA VAL A 117 11.86 5.95 -10.14
C VAL A 117 13.29 5.51 -10.43
N GLY A 118 14.15 6.43 -10.86
CA GLY A 118 15.56 6.15 -11.13
C GLY A 118 16.33 5.69 -9.90
N LEU A 119 16.07 6.27 -8.73
CA LEU A 119 16.66 5.82 -7.46
C LEU A 119 16.11 4.48 -7.01
N LEU A 120 14.81 4.26 -7.16
CA LEU A 120 14.16 2.99 -6.81
C LEU A 120 14.63 1.84 -7.70
N SER A 121 15.03 2.14 -8.94
CA SER A 121 15.52 1.15 -9.92
C SER A 121 17.01 0.80 -9.75
N THR A 122 17.65 1.28 -8.69
CA THR A 122 19.08 1.02 -8.44
C THR A 122 19.33 -0.48 -8.21
N PRO A 123 20.18 -1.12 -9.02
CA PRO A 123 20.42 -2.55 -8.92
C PRO A 123 21.36 -2.87 -7.77
N LYS A 124 21.16 -4.02 -7.18
CA LYS A 124 22.09 -4.61 -6.22
C LYS A 124 23.38 -4.96 -6.95
N SER A 125 24.47 -4.32 -6.58
CA SER A 125 25.76 -4.60 -7.19
C SER A 125 26.36 -5.90 -6.66
N THR A 126 26.76 -6.77 -7.55
CA THR A 126 27.43 -8.04 -7.18
C THR A 126 28.96 -7.93 -7.14
N GLN A 127 29.52 -6.92 -7.81
CA GLN A 127 30.96 -6.85 -8.10
C GLN A 127 31.74 -5.79 -7.34
N ILE A 128 31.07 -4.80 -6.72
CA ILE A 128 31.73 -3.69 -6.08
C ILE A 128 31.57 -3.80 -4.56
N ALA A 129 32.63 -3.61 -3.80
CA ALA A 129 32.61 -3.67 -2.34
C ALA A 129 31.59 -2.69 -1.72
N VAL A 130 31.39 -1.54 -2.35
CA VAL A 130 30.45 -0.47 -1.95
C VAL A 130 29.17 -0.51 -2.81
N GLY A 131 28.72 -1.70 -3.21
CA GLY A 131 27.51 -1.82 -4.01
C GLY A 131 26.24 -1.67 -3.19
N VAL A 132 25.18 -1.18 -3.83
CA VAL A 132 23.85 -1.07 -3.20
C VAL A 132 23.34 -2.46 -2.79
N SER A 133 22.81 -2.54 -1.59
CA SER A 133 22.15 -3.74 -1.05
C SER A 133 20.65 -3.70 -1.28
N ASN A 134 20.01 -2.62 -0.85
CA ASN A 134 18.59 -2.38 -1.06
C ASN A 134 18.26 -0.89 -0.98
N VAL A 135 17.07 -0.52 -1.45
CA VAL A 135 16.51 0.82 -1.31
C VAL A 135 15.28 0.72 -0.41
N VAL A 136 15.22 1.56 0.60
CA VAL A 136 14.10 1.63 1.54
C VAL A 136 13.42 2.97 1.38
N ILE A 137 12.12 2.96 1.17
CA ILE A 137 11.29 4.16 1.15
C ILE A 137 10.18 4.08 2.19
N TRP A 138 9.80 5.23 2.71
CA TRP A 138 8.58 5.40 3.46
C TRP A 138 7.65 6.28 2.67
N MET A 139 6.42 5.84 2.57
CA MET A 139 5.45 6.52 1.73
C MET A 139 4.05 6.46 2.31
N ARG A 140 3.25 7.41 1.88
CA ARG A 140 1.80 7.41 2.09
C ARG A 140 1.14 6.64 0.96
N ALA A 141 -0.05 6.13 1.24
CA ALA A 141 -0.87 5.51 0.21
C ALA A 141 -1.07 6.46 -0.98
N LEU A 142 -0.81 5.97 -2.19
CA LEU A 142 -0.84 6.78 -3.41
C LEU A 142 -2.21 7.42 -3.64
N ASN A 143 -3.28 6.69 -3.33
CA ASN A 143 -4.65 7.21 -3.48
C ASN A 143 -5.02 8.28 -2.45
N SER A 144 -4.36 8.34 -1.30
CA SER A 144 -4.65 9.36 -0.29
C SER A 144 -4.13 10.74 -0.71
N THR A 145 -3.08 10.79 -1.53
CA THR A 145 -2.51 12.06 -2.00
C THR A 145 -3.41 12.82 -2.98
N ALA A 146 -4.35 12.12 -3.63
CA ALA A 146 -5.32 12.73 -4.54
C ALA A 146 -6.50 13.38 -3.80
N ILE A 147 -6.80 12.94 -2.56
CA ILE A 147 -7.96 13.36 -1.80
C ILE A 147 -7.60 14.42 -0.76
N ASP A 148 -6.41 14.36 -0.17
CA ASP A 148 -6.04 15.17 0.98
C ASP A 148 -5.09 16.32 0.60
N ARG A 149 -5.67 17.45 0.22
CA ARG A 149 -4.96 18.74 0.13
C ARG A 149 -4.86 19.45 1.49
N ASP A 150 -5.61 19.00 2.49
CA ASP A 150 -5.61 19.61 3.83
C ASP A 150 -4.50 19.03 4.71
N ALA A 151 -3.77 19.92 5.39
CA ALA A 151 -2.62 19.56 6.23
C ALA A 151 -2.99 18.60 7.38
N ASP A 152 -4.19 18.73 7.94
CA ASP A 152 -4.68 17.92 9.06
C ASP A 152 -4.98 16.46 8.66
N ALA A 153 -5.31 16.22 7.39
CA ALA A 153 -5.53 14.88 6.87
C ALA A 153 -4.22 14.09 6.65
N ARG A 154 -3.08 14.77 6.59
CA ARG A 154 -1.76 14.14 6.41
C ARG A 154 -1.37 13.23 7.58
N ASP A 155 -1.81 13.54 8.79
CA ASP A 155 -1.51 12.74 9.98
C ASP A 155 -2.31 11.43 10.05
N VAL A 156 -3.45 11.36 9.37
CA VAL A 156 -4.33 10.18 9.33
C VAL A 156 -4.05 9.27 8.12
N ALA A 157 -3.19 9.72 7.19
CA ALA A 157 -2.90 8.96 5.99
C ALA A 157 -2.25 7.61 6.31
N PHE A 158 -2.72 6.56 5.64
CA PHE A 158 -2.13 5.23 5.74
C PHE A 158 -0.68 5.25 5.23
N ARG A 159 0.25 4.89 6.12
CA ARG A 159 1.70 4.93 5.87
C ARG A 159 2.29 3.54 5.91
N TYR A 160 3.27 3.30 5.05
CA TYR A 160 3.96 2.02 4.99
C TYR A 160 5.42 2.18 4.54
N GLN A 161 6.21 1.17 4.85
CA GLN A 161 7.60 1.03 4.41
C GLN A 161 7.67 0.10 3.21
N THR A 162 8.43 0.48 2.20
CA THR A 162 8.74 -0.40 1.07
C THR A 162 10.24 -0.62 0.99
N VAL A 163 10.65 -1.87 0.91
CA VAL A 163 12.03 -2.30 0.70
C VAL A 163 12.13 -2.91 -0.69
N LEU A 164 13.02 -2.34 -1.50
CA LEU A 164 13.28 -2.74 -2.89
C LEU A 164 14.64 -3.38 -3.00
N GLU A 165 14.68 -4.54 -3.61
CA GLU A 165 15.89 -5.28 -3.99
C GLU A 165 15.78 -5.63 -5.46
N ILE A 166 16.74 -5.16 -6.26
CA ILE A 166 16.80 -5.45 -7.70
C ILE A 166 18.09 -6.21 -7.97
N GLU A 167 17.94 -7.46 -8.31
CA GLU A 167 19.09 -8.34 -8.59
C GLU A 167 19.13 -8.73 -10.06
N PRO A 168 20.33 -8.71 -10.70
CA PRO A 168 20.48 -9.35 -12.00
C PRO A 168 20.12 -10.84 -11.90
N PHE A 169 19.38 -11.34 -12.85
CA PHE A 169 19.04 -12.75 -12.95
C PHE A 169 20.28 -13.57 -13.03
N LEU A 170 20.78 -14.40 -12.48
CA LEU A 170 22.11 -15.03 -12.46
C LEU A 170 23.20 -14.14 -11.81
N ALA A 171 22.85 -13.45 -10.72
CA ALA A 171 23.84 -12.73 -9.92
C ALA A 171 25.02 -13.61 -9.47
N HIS A 172 24.80 -14.91 -9.39
CA HIS A 172 25.79 -15.93 -9.13
C HIS A 172 25.78 -16.92 -10.31
N PRO A 173 26.65 -16.71 -11.30
CA PRO A 173 26.77 -17.67 -12.38
C PRO A 173 27.08 -19.05 -11.76
N PRO A 174 26.47 -20.13 -12.31
CA PRO A 174 26.74 -21.47 -11.82
C PRO A 174 28.23 -21.70 -11.82
N ARG A 175 28.79 -22.30 -10.79
CA ARG A 175 30.21 -22.62 -10.65
C ARG A 175 30.76 -23.54 -11.78
N LEU A 176 29.91 -23.99 -12.68
CA LEU A 176 30.16 -24.82 -13.84
C LEU A 176 30.58 -23.97 -15.06
N THR A 177 31.52 -23.06 -14.91
CA THR A 177 32.13 -22.39 -16.09
C THR A 177 33.14 -23.28 -16.79
N ASN A 178 33.60 -24.33 -16.15
CA ASN A 178 34.51 -25.31 -16.76
C ASN A 178 33.70 -26.25 -17.66
N GLY A 179 33.82 -26.06 -18.98
CA GLY A 179 33.13 -26.87 -20.00
C GLY A 179 32.02 -26.19 -20.77
N LEU A 180 31.69 -24.95 -20.45
CA LEU A 180 30.74 -24.17 -21.25
C LEU A 180 31.41 -23.64 -22.51
N GLY A 181 30.75 -23.80 -23.65
CA GLY A 181 31.19 -23.20 -24.91
C GLY A 181 31.14 -21.69 -24.88
N THR A 182 31.89 -21.00 -25.72
CA THR A 182 31.94 -19.54 -25.82
C THR A 182 30.54 -18.95 -26.03
N ASN A 183 29.67 -19.63 -26.77
CA ASN A 183 28.29 -19.19 -26.99
C ASN A 183 27.42 -19.22 -25.72
N ASP A 184 27.63 -20.17 -24.83
CA ASP A 184 26.87 -20.29 -23.59
C ASP A 184 27.30 -19.22 -22.59
N LEU A 185 28.60 -18.91 -22.55
CA LEU A 185 29.13 -17.80 -21.77
C LEU A 185 28.54 -16.44 -22.25
N TYR A 186 28.45 -16.24 -23.56
CA TYR A 186 27.85 -15.06 -24.16
C TYR A 186 26.37 -14.92 -23.78
N ARG A 187 25.60 -16.01 -23.81
CA ARG A 187 24.19 -16.03 -23.38
C ARG A 187 24.04 -15.69 -21.91
N ILE A 188 24.88 -16.25 -21.05
CA ILE A 188 24.86 -15.97 -19.61
C ILE A 188 25.15 -14.49 -19.33
N VAL A 189 26.17 -13.91 -19.95
CA VAL A 189 26.55 -12.53 -19.81
C VAL A 189 25.41 -11.60 -20.30
N ASN A 190 24.78 -11.94 -21.42
CA ASN A 190 23.65 -11.15 -21.94
C ASN A 190 22.44 -11.24 -21.01
N LEU A 191 22.12 -12.41 -20.46
CA LEU A 191 21.04 -12.56 -19.48
C LEU A 191 21.32 -11.74 -18.21
N GLN A 192 22.54 -11.72 -17.72
CA GLN A 192 22.92 -10.91 -16.56
C GLN A 192 22.74 -9.40 -16.80
N ARG A 193 22.88 -8.95 -18.03
CA ARG A 193 22.76 -7.54 -18.43
C ARG A 193 21.34 -7.12 -18.80
N SER A 194 20.49 -8.08 -19.14
CA SER A 194 19.17 -7.81 -19.72
C SER A 194 18.00 -8.38 -18.94
N LEU A 195 18.24 -9.12 -17.86
CA LEU A 195 17.18 -9.70 -17.05
C LEU A 195 17.44 -9.45 -15.56
N TYR A 196 16.47 -8.85 -14.91
CA TYR A 196 16.52 -8.50 -13.49
C TYR A 196 15.33 -9.06 -12.74
N GLU A 197 15.54 -9.51 -11.52
CA GLU A 197 14.49 -9.85 -10.57
C GLU A 197 14.29 -8.65 -9.62
N VAL A 198 13.07 -8.15 -9.57
CA VAL A 198 12.65 -7.11 -8.60
C VAL A 198 11.90 -7.80 -7.49
N ARG A 199 12.42 -7.66 -6.27
CA ARG A 199 11.76 -8.05 -5.05
C ARG A 199 11.40 -6.80 -4.27
N MET A 200 10.11 -6.60 -4.05
CA MET A 200 9.59 -5.48 -3.30
C MET A 200 8.82 -5.99 -2.09
N THR A 201 9.25 -5.61 -0.89
CA THR A 201 8.58 -5.98 0.35
C THR A 201 7.99 -4.75 1.00
N MET A 202 6.67 -4.73 1.11
CA MET A 202 5.91 -3.68 1.79
C MET A 202 5.55 -4.13 3.21
N ARG A 203 5.72 -3.24 4.19
CA ARG A 203 5.42 -3.48 5.61
C ARG A 203 4.56 -2.36 6.17
N TRP A 204 3.53 -2.70 6.92
CA TRP A 204 2.59 -1.73 7.48
C TRP A 204 1.98 -2.17 8.82
N PRO A 205 1.33 -1.26 9.53
CA PRO A 205 1.39 0.20 9.41
C PRO A 205 2.75 0.76 9.85
N LEU A 206 3.07 1.98 9.43
CA LEU A 206 4.26 2.71 9.87
C LEU A 206 3.84 3.71 10.96
N PHE A 207 4.46 3.62 12.15
CA PHE A 207 3.96 4.29 13.36
C PHE A 207 4.73 5.55 13.76
N ASN A 208 5.80 5.95 13.12
CA ASN A 208 6.58 7.08 13.62
C ASN A 208 6.61 8.27 12.69
N ASP A 209 6.71 9.43 13.33
CA ASP A 209 7.11 10.69 12.72
C ASP A 209 8.56 10.65 12.26
N VAL A 210 8.79 11.11 11.05
CA VAL A 210 10.12 11.13 10.42
C VAL A 210 11.05 12.16 11.08
N SER A 211 10.47 13.15 11.76
CA SER A 211 11.19 14.32 12.23
C SER A 211 12.21 14.07 13.34
N THR A 212 12.11 12.97 14.09
CA THR A 212 12.95 12.78 15.28
C THR A 212 13.93 11.60 15.21
N ASP A 213 13.63 10.54 14.48
CA ASP A 213 14.55 9.38 14.44
C ASP A 213 14.20 8.41 13.28
N ALA A 214 14.61 8.76 12.07
CA ALA A 214 14.46 7.88 10.89
C ALA A 214 15.07 6.48 11.08
N GLN A 215 15.93 6.30 12.08
CA GLN A 215 16.53 5.02 12.41
C GLN A 215 15.67 4.16 13.35
N ARG A 216 14.69 4.74 14.05
CA ARG A 216 13.84 4.06 15.04
C ARG A 216 12.38 3.90 14.64
N ALA A 217 12.05 4.06 13.37
CA ALA A 217 10.68 3.86 12.92
C ALA A 217 10.18 2.46 13.29
N ARG A 218 9.07 2.42 14.03
CA ARG A 218 8.36 1.18 14.31
C ARG A 218 7.51 0.83 13.12
N VAL A 219 7.83 -0.28 12.47
CA VAL A 219 7.06 -0.84 11.37
C VAL A 219 6.21 -1.98 11.92
N GLY A 220 4.94 -2.02 11.54
CA GLY A 220 4.02 -3.07 11.92
C GLY A 220 4.43 -4.45 11.40
N THR A 221 3.71 -5.46 11.83
CA THR A 221 3.98 -6.87 11.52
C THR A 221 3.42 -7.33 10.18
N HIS A 222 2.45 -6.59 9.63
CA HIS A 222 1.87 -6.92 8.34
C HIS A 222 2.90 -6.71 7.24
N ARG A 223 3.01 -7.69 6.35
CA ARG A 223 3.94 -7.61 5.22
C ARG A 223 3.39 -8.27 3.99
N ARG A 224 3.72 -7.73 2.83
CA ARG A 224 3.48 -8.34 1.53
C ARG A 224 4.71 -8.22 0.65
N THR A 225 5.05 -9.29 -0.05
CA THR A 225 6.19 -9.30 -0.96
C THR A 225 5.69 -9.51 -2.38
N PHE A 226 6.09 -8.61 -3.26
CA PHE A 226 5.86 -8.68 -4.69
C PHE A 226 7.17 -9.08 -5.36
N ARG A 227 7.07 -9.92 -6.38
CA ARG A 227 8.21 -10.33 -7.21
C ARG A 227 7.84 -10.16 -8.67
N SER A 228 8.75 -9.60 -9.43
CA SER A 228 8.58 -9.41 -10.86
C SER A 228 9.92 -9.58 -11.55
N GLN A 229 9.90 -10.05 -12.79
CA GLN A 229 11.06 -10.08 -13.66
C GLN A 229 10.92 -8.96 -14.68
N ILE A 230 12.00 -8.23 -14.88
CA ILE A 230 12.09 -7.15 -15.86
C ILE A 230 13.14 -7.51 -16.87
N ALA A 231 12.71 -7.63 -18.14
CA ALA A 231 13.60 -7.81 -19.27
C ALA A 231 13.90 -6.43 -19.89
N GLY A 232 15.16 -6.16 -20.15
CA GLY A 232 15.64 -4.92 -20.75
C GLY A 232 17.01 -4.53 -20.23
N SER A 233 17.73 -3.72 -21.00
CA SER A 233 18.98 -3.14 -20.56
C SER A 233 18.71 -2.05 -19.54
N GLN A 234 19.64 -1.87 -18.59
CA GLN A 234 19.57 -0.81 -17.63
C GLN A 234 20.49 0.34 -18.06
N LEU A 235 19.90 1.52 -18.20
CA LEU A 235 20.64 2.77 -18.39
C LEU A 235 20.85 3.45 -17.07
N PHE A 236 21.97 4.13 -16.93
CA PHE A 236 22.26 4.97 -15.77
C PHE A 236 22.90 6.28 -16.21
N TYR A 237 22.62 7.32 -15.46
CA TYR A 237 23.28 8.62 -15.63
C TYR A 237 23.39 9.35 -14.29
N PRO A 238 24.43 10.20 -14.14
CA PRO A 238 24.57 11.03 -12.95
C PRO A 238 23.50 12.12 -12.96
N THR A 239 22.91 12.37 -11.83
CA THR A 239 21.95 13.45 -11.62
C THR A 239 22.15 14.07 -10.24
N ASN A 240 21.81 15.36 -10.14
CA ASN A 240 21.80 16.02 -8.83
C ASN A 240 20.49 15.68 -8.11
N VAL A 241 20.62 15.04 -6.96
CA VAL A 241 19.52 14.72 -6.06
C VAL A 241 19.75 15.48 -4.76
N LEU A 242 18.99 16.55 -4.55
CA LEU A 242 19.06 17.40 -3.36
C LEU A 242 20.50 17.85 -3.00
N GLY A 243 21.24 18.30 -4.00
CA GLY A 243 22.61 18.81 -3.82
C GLY A 243 23.72 17.75 -3.86
N MET A 244 23.37 16.47 -3.98
CA MET A 244 24.32 15.36 -4.11
C MET A 244 24.26 14.75 -5.50
N GLU A 245 25.43 14.53 -6.10
CA GLU A 245 25.50 13.79 -7.37
C GLU A 245 25.28 12.30 -7.10
N ARG A 246 24.28 11.72 -7.79
CA ARG A 246 23.93 10.31 -7.65
C ARG A 246 23.66 9.67 -9.00
N LEU A 247 23.90 8.37 -9.07
CA LEU A 247 23.50 7.58 -10.22
C LEU A 247 22.03 7.18 -10.09
N VAL A 248 21.27 7.46 -11.11
CA VAL A 248 19.89 6.97 -11.28
C VAL A 248 19.86 5.96 -12.39
N TYR A 249 19.02 4.95 -12.23
CA TYR A 249 18.95 3.78 -13.11
C TYR A 249 17.55 3.63 -13.70
N PHE A 250 17.47 3.32 -14.99
CA PHE A 250 16.21 3.13 -15.69
C PHE A 250 16.24 1.87 -16.53
N PHE A 251 15.18 1.09 -16.46
CA PHE A 251 15.01 -0.02 -17.38
C PHE A 251 14.52 0.51 -18.71
N GLN A 252 15.19 0.07 -19.77
CA GLN A 252 14.68 0.22 -21.14
C GLN A 252 14.01 -1.09 -21.52
N PRO A 253 12.67 -1.08 -21.74
CA PRO A 253 12.02 -2.24 -22.34
C PRO A 253 12.71 -2.53 -23.68
N SER A 254 13.17 -3.75 -23.88
CA SER A 254 13.65 -4.15 -25.17
C SER A 254 12.47 -4.05 -26.17
N LEU A 255 12.58 -3.13 -27.10
CA LEU A 255 11.71 -3.09 -28.27
C LEU A 255 12.09 -4.32 -29.13
N TYR A 256 11.28 -5.36 -29.09
CA TYR A 256 11.30 -6.45 -30.03
C TYR A 256 10.45 -6.11 -31.23
#